data_e62d10e4cf7f7ad5668b34efd1c5ecfd
#
_entry.id   e62d10e4cf7f7ad5668b34efd1c5ecfd
#
_cell.length_a   1.000
_cell.length_b   1.000
_cell.length_c   1.000
_cell.angle_alpha   90.00
_cell.angle_beta   90.00
_cell.angle_gamma   90.00
#
_symmetry.space_group_name_H-M   'P 1'
#
loop_
_entity.id
_entity.type
_entity.pdbx_description
1 polymer ?
#
loop_
_entity_poly.entity_id
_entity_poly.type
_entity_poly.pdbx_seq_one_letter_code
_entity_poly.pdbx_strand_id
1 'polypeptide(L)'
;ERVLLAGSTPGGKVLDLFSGSGTTLAAAHALGRAGTGGDRSIVALAHLRARAAREGFPLAISAAEPIARPALAATLRTTKTSATVSVPSGGRLLLAAARNRQGELGNFVTEPSESMRVSTRSATAVLALDEHGACVEFPLPAARPT
;
A
#
# COMPACT_ATOMS: atom_id res chain seq x y z
N GLU A 1 -3.14 8.74 -19.91
CA GLU A 1 -1.95 9.53 -20.30
C GLU A 1 -2.28 10.65 -21.29
N ARG A 2 -3.03 10.40 -22.39
CA ARG A 2 -3.33 11.40 -23.45
C ARG A 2 -3.93 12.70 -22.91
N VAL A 3 -4.87 12.63 -21.96
CA VAL A 3 -5.49 13.80 -21.33
C VAL A 3 -4.45 14.64 -20.57
N LEU A 4 -3.54 13.98 -19.84
CA LEU A 4 -2.49 14.67 -19.10
C LEU A 4 -1.46 15.34 -20.03
N LEU A 5 -1.11 14.69 -21.14
CA LEU A 5 -0.21 15.25 -22.13
C LEU A 5 -0.80 16.48 -22.82
N ALA A 6 -2.11 16.46 -23.10
CA ALA A 6 -2.80 17.57 -23.73
C ALA A 6 -3.11 18.74 -22.76
N GLY A 7 -3.37 18.42 -21.49
CA GLY A 7 -3.89 19.39 -20.51
C GLY A 7 -2.89 19.85 -19.44
N SER A 8 -1.63 19.41 -19.49
CA SER A 8 -0.62 19.78 -18.49
C SER A 8 0.80 19.77 -19.05
N THR A 9 1.66 20.63 -18.50
CA THR A 9 3.08 20.68 -18.85
C THR A 9 3.92 19.73 -17.98
N PRO A 10 5.11 19.27 -18.44
CA PRO A 10 6.07 18.59 -17.57
C PRO A 10 6.37 19.41 -16.31
N GLY A 11 6.45 18.75 -15.14
CA GLY A 11 6.59 19.41 -13.85
C GLY A 11 5.31 20.07 -13.32
N GLY A 12 4.23 20.09 -14.08
CA GLY A 12 2.94 20.64 -13.69
C GLY A 12 2.24 19.85 -12.57
N LYS A 13 1.17 20.44 -12.03
CA LYS A 13 0.33 19.81 -10.99
C LYS A 13 -0.94 19.25 -11.59
N VAL A 14 -1.33 18.05 -11.19
CA VAL A 14 -2.55 17.36 -11.60
C VAL A 14 -3.42 17.15 -10.36
N LEU A 15 -4.68 17.55 -10.42
CA LEU A 15 -5.67 17.33 -9.38
C LEU A 15 -6.77 16.40 -9.89
N ASP A 16 -7.05 15.33 -9.14
CA ASP A 16 -8.13 14.38 -9.43
C ASP A 16 -8.97 14.18 -8.14
N LEU A 17 -10.14 14.80 -8.11
CA LEU A 17 -11.03 14.78 -6.95
C LEU A 17 -11.78 13.46 -6.76
N PHE A 18 -11.72 12.55 -7.72
CA PHE A 18 -12.33 11.23 -7.70
C PHE A 18 -11.30 10.16 -8.10
N SER A 19 -10.16 10.18 -7.43
CA SER A 19 -8.94 9.48 -7.86
C SER A 19 -9.08 7.94 -7.91
N GLY A 20 -10.07 7.36 -7.24
CA GLY A 20 -10.31 5.93 -7.26
C GLY A 20 -9.04 5.14 -6.91
N SER A 21 -8.70 4.17 -7.75
CA SER A 21 -7.46 3.38 -7.63
C SER A 21 -6.19 4.12 -8.09
N GLY A 22 -6.28 5.43 -8.35
CA GLY A 22 -5.14 6.30 -8.62
C GLY A 22 -4.54 6.21 -10.04
N THR A 23 -5.31 5.83 -11.02
CA THR A 23 -4.83 5.76 -12.42
C THR A 23 -4.29 7.09 -12.93
N THR A 24 -4.99 8.19 -12.61
CA THR A 24 -4.54 9.55 -12.96
C THR A 24 -3.25 9.93 -12.24
N LEU A 25 -3.14 9.59 -10.93
CA LEU A 25 -1.97 9.90 -10.13
C LEU A 25 -0.73 9.13 -10.60
N ALA A 26 -0.90 7.84 -10.91
CA ALA A 26 0.16 7.00 -11.48
C ALA A 26 0.63 7.54 -12.84
N ALA A 27 -0.29 7.90 -13.72
CA ALA A 27 0.03 8.49 -15.01
C ALA A 27 0.70 9.86 -14.86
N ALA A 28 0.27 10.69 -13.91
CA ALA A 28 0.92 11.96 -13.61
C ALA A 28 2.37 11.75 -13.18
N HIS A 29 2.62 10.83 -12.26
CA HIS A 29 3.97 10.48 -11.82
C HIS A 29 4.85 9.98 -12.98
N ALA A 30 4.35 9.03 -13.77
CA ALA A 30 5.09 8.48 -14.93
C ALA A 30 5.45 9.53 -15.98
N LEU A 31 4.65 10.58 -16.08
CA LEU A 31 4.89 11.70 -16.99
C LEU A 31 5.66 12.87 -16.33
N GLY A 32 6.21 12.72 -15.12
CA GLY A 32 6.97 13.75 -14.41
C GLY A 32 6.11 14.93 -13.94
N ARG A 33 4.89 14.67 -13.50
CA ARG A 33 3.96 15.66 -12.92
C ARG A 33 3.68 15.35 -11.46
N ALA A 34 3.38 16.37 -10.66
CA ALA A 34 2.94 16.19 -9.27
C ALA A 34 1.43 15.90 -9.25
N GLY A 35 1.04 14.72 -8.75
CA GLY A 35 -0.36 14.32 -8.63
C GLY A 35 -0.90 14.59 -7.22
N THR A 36 -2.09 15.20 -7.13
CA THR A 36 -2.89 15.28 -5.91
C THR A 36 -4.26 14.69 -6.20
N GLY A 37 -4.78 13.85 -5.32
CA GLY A 37 -6.08 13.23 -5.52
C GLY A 37 -6.89 13.13 -4.25
N GLY A 38 -8.20 13.01 -4.41
CA GLY A 38 -9.14 12.77 -3.32
C GLY A 38 -10.09 11.63 -3.68
N ASP A 39 -10.43 10.82 -2.68
CA ASP A 39 -11.49 9.82 -2.76
C ASP A 39 -12.06 9.55 -1.37
N ARG A 40 -13.35 9.26 -1.30
CA ARG A 40 -14.04 8.91 -0.05
C ARG A 40 -14.03 7.42 0.26
N SER A 41 -13.68 6.60 -0.73
CA SER A 41 -13.73 5.14 -0.63
C SER A 41 -12.45 4.58 -0.03
N ILE A 42 -12.56 3.86 1.09
CA ILE A 42 -11.43 3.14 1.68
C ILE A 42 -10.90 2.03 0.75
N VAL A 43 -11.78 1.41 -0.03
CA VAL A 43 -11.41 0.41 -1.04
C VAL A 43 -10.56 1.05 -2.13
N ALA A 44 -10.95 2.22 -2.61
CA ALA A 44 -10.15 2.99 -3.57
C ALA A 44 -8.74 3.29 -3.02
N LEU A 45 -8.64 3.74 -1.76
CA LEU A 45 -7.36 3.98 -1.10
C LEU A 45 -6.51 2.71 -0.95
N ALA A 46 -7.11 1.55 -0.70
CA ALA A 46 -6.40 0.28 -0.64
C ALA A 46 -5.74 -0.05 -1.98
N HIS A 47 -6.52 0.05 -3.07
CA HIS A 47 -6.02 -0.17 -4.43
C HIS A 47 -4.98 0.87 -4.84
N LEU A 48 -5.15 2.15 -4.47
CA LEU A 48 -4.17 3.20 -4.70
C LEU A 48 -2.84 2.89 -4.01
N ARG A 49 -2.86 2.44 -2.75
CA ARG A 49 -1.65 2.04 -2.01
C ARG A 49 -0.93 0.87 -2.67
N ALA A 50 -1.67 -0.17 -3.04
CA ALA A 50 -1.12 -1.33 -3.73
C ALA A 50 -0.52 -0.94 -5.10
N ARG A 51 -1.18 -0.04 -5.84
CA ARG A 51 -0.68 0.50 -7.09
C ARG A 51 0.61 1.30 -6.88
N ALA A 52 0.64 2.23 -5.91
CA ALA A 52 1.82 3.04 -5.63
C ALA A 52 3.04 2.17 -5.27
N ALA A 53 2.83 1.12 -4.46
CA ALA A 53 3.88 0.17 -4.11
C ALA A 53 4.38 -0.64 -5.33
N ARG A 54 3.46 -1.09 -6.20
CA ARG A 54 3.79 -1.86 -7.40
C ARG A 54 4.50 -1.04 -8.46
N GLU A 55 4.04 0.20 -8.68
CA GLU A 55 4.54 1.10 -9.73
C GLU A 55 5.67 2.03 -9.23
N GLY A 56 6.00 1.96 -7.92
CA GLY A 56 7.18 2.62 -7.35
C GLY A 56 7.05 4.14 -7.22
N PHE A 57 5.85 4.71 -7.10
CA PHE A 57 5.70 6.15 -6.89
C PHE A 57 5.41 6.52 -5.43
N PRO A 58 5.93 7.67 -4.94
CA PRO A 58 5.72 8.11 -3.58
C PRO A 58 4.25 8.49 -3.35
N LEU A 59 3.69 8.08 -2.20
CA LEU A 59 2.32 8.35 -1.84
C LEU A 59 2.24 8.81 -0.39
N ALA A 60 1.73 10.04 -0.18
CA ALA A 60 1.32 10.55 1.12
C ALA A 60 -0.22 10.57 1.17
N ILE A 61 -0.80 10.09 2.26
CA ILE A 61 -2.25 10.09 2.46
C ILE A 61 -2.55 10.86 3.74
N SER A 62 -3.43 11.85 3.62
CA SER A 62 -4.04 12.54 4.74
C SER A 62 -5.55 12.37 4.70
N ALA A 63 -6.21 12.39 5.85
CA ALA A 63 -7.65 12.34 5.96
C ALA A 63 -8.14 13.49 6.85
N ALA A 64 -9.26 14.11 6.48
CA ALA A 64 -9.88 15.17 7.29
C ALA A 64 -10.43 14.62 8.61
N GLU A 65 -10.84 13.34 8.61
CA GLU A 65 -11.35 12.62 9.79
C GLU A 65 -10.64 11.26 9.91
N PRO A 66 -10.59 10.67 11.12
CA PRO A 66 -10.05 9.33 11.29
C PRO A 66 -10.78 8.32 10.40
N ILE A 67 -10.05 7.63 9.55
CA ILE A 67 -10.63 6.61 8.69
C ILE A 67 -10.87 5.35 9.54
N ALA A 68 -12.13 5.02 9.78
CA ALA A 68 -12.50 3.72 10.34
C ALA A 68 -12.13 2.63 9.33
N ARG A 69 -11.22 1.75 9.73
CA ARG A 69 -10.79 0.62 8.90
C ARG A 69 -11.35 -0.66 9.48
N PRO A 70 -12.01 -1.52 8.69
CA PRO A 70 -12.38 -2.84 9.16
C PRO A 70 -11.10 -3.61 9.56
N ALA A 71 -11.20 -4.40 10.62
CA ALA A 71 -10.11 -5.27 11.03
C ALA A 71 -9.96 -6.42 10.02
N LEU A 72 -8.75 -6.65 9.57
CA LEU A 72 -8.45 -7.78 8.70
C LEU A 72 -8.26 -9.05 9.54
N ALA A 73 -9.11 -10.04 9.32
CA ALA A 73 -8.90 -11.37 9.87
C ALA A 73 -7.78 -12.06 9.09
N ALA A 74 -6.57 -12.04 9.64
CA ALA A 74 -5.41 -12.66 8.99
C ALA A 74 -4.55 -13.39 10.01
N THR A 75 -3.76 -14.34 9.54
CA THR A 75 -2.78 -15.09 10.34
C THR A 75 -1.38 -14.78 9.89
N LEU A 76 -0.44 -14.75 10.84
CA LEU A 76 0.98 -14.54 10.57
C LEU A 76 1.78 -15.78 10.94
N ARG A 77 2.60 -16.26 10.01
CA ARG A 77 3.65 -17.27 10.29
C ARG A 77 5.01 -16.65 10.00
N THR A 78 5.92 -16.74 10.95
CA THR A 78 7.26 -16.15 10.83
C THR A 78 8.34 -17.21 10.71
N THR A 79 9.39 -16.89 9.97
CA THR A 79 10.68 -17.59 9.97
C THR A 79 11.78 -16.62 10.42
N LYS A 80 13.06 -17.04 10.39
CA LYS A 80 14.18 -16.16 10.74
C LYS A 80 14.30 -14.92 9.83
N THR A 81 13.86 -15.03 8.57
CA THR A 81 14.11 -13.99 7.54
C THR A 81 12.87 -13.57 6.77
N SER A 82 11.73 -14.20 7.01
CA SER A 82 10.49 -13.90 6.30
C SER A 82 9.27 -14.08 7.19
N ALA A 83 8.18 -13.43 6.81
CA ALA A 83 6.86 -13.65 7.36
C ALA A 83 5.88 -13.96 6.24
N THR A 84 4.95 -14.86 6.49
CA THR A 84 3.83 -15.14 5.58
C THR A 84 2.55 -14.70 6.26
N VAL A 85 1.83 -13.78 5.63
CA VAL A 85 0.48 -13.38 6.01
C VAL A 85 -0.51 -14.16 5.16
N SER A 86 -1.54 -14.71 5.78
CA SER A 86 -2.61 -15.44 5.07
C SER A 86 -3.97 -14.98 5.57
N VAL A 87 -4.92 -14.89 4.65
CA VAL A 87 -6.34 -14.63 4.95
C VAL A 87 -7.16 -15.91 4.79
N PRO A 88 -8.36 -15.99 5.39
CA PRO A 88 -9.27 -17.11 5.19
C PRO A 88 -9.58 -17.34 3.70
N SER A 89 -9.96 -18.58 3.36
CA SER A 89 -10.32 -18.98 2.01
C SER A 89 -11.37 -18.03 1.40
N GLY A 90 -11.11 -17.57 0.19
CA GLY A 90 -11.93 -16.60 -0.53
C GLY A 90 -11.55 -15.12 -0.30
N GLY A 91 -10.68 -14.83 0.66
CA GLY A 91 -10.12 -13.47 0.85
C GLY A 91 -8.91 -13.23 -0.05
N ARG A 92 -8.66 -11.96 -0.38
CA ARG A 92 -7.49 -11.56 -1.20
C ARG A 92 -6.72 -10.42 -0.55
N LEU A 93 -5.45 -10.64 -0.29
CA LEU A 93 -4.50 -9.58 0.04
C LEU A 93 -4.12 -8.82 -1.22
N LEU A 94 -4.07 -7.49 -1.13
CA LEU A 94 -3.55 -6.61 -2.19
C LEU A 94 -2.12 -6.19 -1.94
N LEU A 95 -1.72 -6.13 -0.68
CA LEU A 95 -0.42 -5.63 -0.28
C LEU A 95 0.03 -6.31 1.01
N ALA A 96 1.27 -6.77 1.04
CA ALA A 96 1.99 -7.01 2.27
C ALA A 96 3.34 -6.28 2.24
N ALA A 97 3.76 -5.72 3.36
CA ALA A 97 4.99 -4.95 3.46
C ALA A 97 5.63 -5.10 4.84
N ALA A 98 6.93 -4.96 4.91
CA ALA A 98 7.67 -4.92 6.17
C ALA A 98 7.87 -3.47 6.61
N ARG A 99 7.70 -3.18 7.91
CA ARG A 99 8.00 -1.88 8.52
C ARG A 99 9.34 -1.97 9.25
N ASN A 100 10.24 -1.03 9.01
CA ASN A 100 11.51 -0.93 9.71
C ASN A 100 11.40 -0.14 11.04
N ARG A 101 12.52 0.01 11.75
CA ARG A 101 12.57 0.77 13.02
C ARG A 101 12.29 2.27 12.86
N GLN A 102 12.51 2.83 11.69
CA GLN A 102 12.22 4.22 11.35
C GLN A 102 10.75 4.45 11.00
N GLY A 103 9.93 3.39 10.96
CA GLY A 103 8.52 3.46 10.59
C GLY A 103 8.26 3.37 9.07
N GLU A 104 9.31 3.23 8.27
CA GLU A 104 9.19 3.15 6.82
C GLU A 104 8.75 1.77 6.37
N LEU A 105 7.92 1.71 5.33
CA LEU A 105 7.49 0.46 4.70
C LEU A 105 8.41 0.10 3.53
N GLY A 106 8.75 -1.17 3.43
CA GLY A 106 9.55 -1.73 2.35
C GLY A 106 9.25 -3.21 2.12
N ASN A 107 10.00 -3.83 1.23
CA ASN A 107 9.82 -5.25 0.88
C ASN A 107 8.39 -5.56 0.46
N PHE A 108 7.82 -4.71 -0.41
CA PHE A 108 6.43 -4.80 -0.84
C PHE A 108 6.17 -6.08 -1.65
N VAL A 109 5.06 -6.75 -1.36
CA VAL A 109 4.47 -7.83 -2.15
C VAL A 109 3.08 -7.37 -2.55
N THR A 110 2.83 -7.29 -3.86
CA THR A 110 1.64 -6.62 -4.43
C THR A 110 0.88 -7.50 -5.43
N GLU A 111 1.28 -8.75 -5.62
CA GLU A 111 0.51 -9.70 -6.40
C GLU A 111 -0.67 -10.22 -5.56
N PRO A 112 -1.93 -9.95 -5.98
CA PRO A 112 -3.09 -10.32 -5.19
C PRO A 112 -3.18 -11.84 -4.95
N SER A 113 -3.22 -12.25 -3.68
CA SER A 113 -3.20 -13.65 -3.27
C SER A 113 -3.86 -13.86 -1.91
N GLU A 114 -4.28 -15.08 -1.60
CA GLU A 114 -4.73 -15.47 -0.26
C GLU A 114 -3.58 -15.50 0.76
N SER A 115 -2.34 -15.58 0.31
CA SER A 115 -1.17 -15.50 1.18
C SER A 115 -0.01 -14.76 0.52
N MET A 116 0.69 -13.94 1.29
CA MET A 116 1.85 -13.17 0.84
C MET A 116 3.03 -13.39 1.75
N ARG A 117 4.21 -13.63 1.16
CA ARG A 117 5.46 -13.77 1.91
C ARG A 117 6.32 -12.53 1.75
N VAL A 118 6.67 -11.92 2.87
CA VAL A 118 7.47 -10.70 2.96
C VAL A 118 8.81 -11.00 3.62
N SER A 119 9.91 -10.42 3.09
CA SER A 119 11.21 -10.44 3.77
C SER A 119 11.17 -9.56 5.02
N THR A 120 11.62 -10.10 6.15
CA THR A 120 11.55 -9.41 7.46
C THR A 120 12.93 -9.01 8.00
N ARG A 121 13.96 -8.99 7.15
CA ARG A 121 15.29 -8.50 7.57
C ARG A 121 15.18 -7.07 8.06
N SER A 122 15.57 -6.84 9.31
CA SER A 122 15.49 -5.52 9.98
C SER A 122 14.08 -4.97 10.18
N ALA A 123 13.04 -5.78 9.98
CA ALA A 123 11.67 -5.36 10.19
C ALA A 123 11.26 -5.46 11.67
N THR A 124 10.40 -4.54 12.09
CA THR A 124 9.76 -4.55 13.41
C THR A 124 8.30 -4.94 13.37
N ALA A 125 7.70 -4.87 12.19
CA ALA A 125 6.32 -5.27 11.96
C ALA A 125 6.09 -5.68 10.51
N VAL A 126 4.99 -6.40 10.26
CA VAL A 126 4.46 -6.70 8.92
C VAL A 126 3.07 -6.11 8.82
N LEU A 127 2.84 -5.32 7.79
CA LEU A 127 1.53 -4.75 7.44
C LEU A 127 0.92 -5.56 6.30
N ALA A 128 -0.37 -5.85 6.39
CA ALA A 128 -1.15 -6.44 5.31
C ALA A 128 -2.44 -5.66 5.06
N LEU A 129 -2.86 -5.63 3.80
CA LEU A 129 -4.02 -4.89 3.31
C LEU A 129 -4.79 -5.77 2.33
N ASP A 130 -6.09 -5.88 2.49
CA ASP A 130 -6.97 -6.63 1.59
C ASP A 130 -7.66 -5.75 0.54
N GLU A 131 -8.41 -6.41 -0.35
CA GLU A 131 -9.16 -5.76 -1.44
C GLU A 131 -10.34 -4.91 -0.95
N HIS A 132 -10.79 -5.08 0.28
CA HIS A 132 -11.86 -4.30 0.91
C HIS A 132 -11.37 -3.11 1.73
N GLY A 133 -10.05 -2.89 1.77
CA GLY A 133 -9.42 -1.82 2.55
C GLY A 133 -9.20 -2.15 4.02
N ALA A 134 -9.52 -3.38 4.44
CA ALA A 134 -9.17 -3.85 5.76
C ALA A 134 -7.66 -4.04 5.87
N CYS A 135 -7.10 -3.66 7.03
CA CYS A 135 -5.67 -3.79 7.24
C CYS A 135 -5.37 -4.33 8.64
N VAL A 136 -4.21 -4.96 8.75
CA VAL A 136 -3.65 -5.41 10.01
C VAL A 136 -2.14 -5.15 10.02
N GLU A 137 -1.63 -4.83 11.18
CA GLU A 137 -0.20 -4.75 11.43
C GLU A 137 0.18 -5.75 12.51
N PHE A 138 1.09 -6.65 12.19
CA PHE A 138 1.62 -7.65 13.09
C PHE A 138 2.99 -7.20 13.61
N PRO A 139 3.14 -6.93 14.92
CA PRO A 139 4.46 -6.67 15.49
C PRO A 139 5.32 -7.94 15.37
N LEU A 140 6.58 -7.77 15.03
CA LEU A 140 7.55 -8.86 15.02
C LEU A 140 8.33 -8.87 16.34
N PRO A 141 8.68 -10.05 16.85
CA PRO A 141 9.53 -10.14 18.05
C PRO A 141 10.86 -9.44 17.77
N ALA A 142 11.34 -8.66 18.74
CA ALA A 142 12.65 -8.04 18.65
C ALA A 142 13.71 -9.11 18.37
N ALA A 143 14.59 -8.87 17.40
CA ALA A 143 15.71 -9.76 17.16
C ALA A 143 16.51 -9.89 18.47
N ARG A 144 16.66 -11.13 18.98
CA ARG A 144 17.53 -11.35 20.15
C ARG A 144 18.94 -10.90 19.74
N PRO A 145 19.61 -10.07 20.54
CA PRO A 145 21.02 -9.79 20.31
C PRO A 145 21.78 -11.11 20.31
N THR A 146 22.55 -11.33 19.26
CA THR A 146 23.51 -12.45 19.14
C THR A 146 24.74 -12.17 19.99
#